data_96aa715a7c447a7fc8b479adeffccba4
#
_entry.id   96aa715a7c447a7fc8b479adeffccba4
#
_cell.length_a   1.000
_cell.length_b   1.000
_cell.length_c   1.000
_cell.angle_alpha   90.00
_cell.angle_beta   90.00
_cell.angle_gamma   90.00
#
_symmetry.space_group_name_H-M   'P 1'
#
loop_
_entity.id
_entity.type
_entity.pdbx_description
1 polymer ?
#
loop_
_entity_poly.entity_id
_entity_poly.type
_entity_poly.pdbx_seq_one_letter_code
_entity_poly.pdbx_strand_id
1 'polypeptide(L)'
;MAYLKIDNYIINKPILDVLYRLQLALTNGKLKDIKPPSGGATNIVVTCPHHDDGRESTPACNIYIGEDGKLPYGYFNCFVCGERGSFLKFVAKCFDTSEAYAKNWLVKTFEGELIEQQVFLDDEIQIGKHKVAKTKKLDPAVLDSYQTWSPYLGQRKLSRDICELFKVRYDPKYRQVIFPAYDIKGNLVMMPKRSIDTKTFYLDKEVEKPVYCLDYIMKNNFQTALITEGPFDCLTGWEYGYPTCATFGKISDYQIEQLNKSCLNIIYTCFDNDYWGKTFTETLKSKLDKRILIIEVQLPAGKKDLNDLTKEELDKIIKNASNY
;
A
#
# COMPACT_ATOMS: atom_id res chain seq x y z
N MET A 1 24.33 -9.39 7.31
CA MET A 1 23.61 -8.83 8.49
C MET A 1 22.12 -9.01 8.27
N ALA A 2 21.44 -9.69 9.20
CA ALA A 2 20.00 -9.80 9.14
C ALA A 2 19.35 -8.50 9.65
N TYR A 3 18.24 -8.11 9.03
CA TYR A 3 17.50 -6.90 9.36
C TYR A 3 16.09 -7.23 9.78
N LEU A 4 15.49 -6.40 10.63
CA LEU A 4 14.10 -6.53 10.99
C LEU A 4 13.20 -6.13 9.82
N LYS A 5 12.51 -7.12 9.26
CA LYS A 5 11.54 -6.92 8.18
C LYS A 5 10.13 -6.78 8.72
N ILE A 6 9.44 -5.73 8.30
CA ILE A 6 8.05 -5.46 8.66
C ILE A 6 7.30 -5.15 7.36
N ASP A 7 6.63 -6.14 6.81
CA ASP A 7 6.02 -6.07 5.47
C ASP A 7 7.06 -5.61 4.42
N ASN A 8 6.88 -4.41 3.87
CA ASN A 8 7.75 -3.82 2.85
C ASN A 8 8.87 -2.93 3.44
N TYR A 9 9.00 -2.87 4.76
CA TYR A 9 10.04 -2.06 5.41
C TYR A 9 11.15 -2.92 5.97
N ILE A 10 12.35 -2.41 5.86
CA ILE A 10 13.51 -2.93 6.58
C ILE A 10 13.98 -1.82 7.53
N ILE A 11 13.99 -2.11 8.81
CA ILE A 11 14.61 -1.21 9.78
C ILE A 11 16.12 -1.48 9.78
N ASN A 12 16.90 -0.49 9.32
CA ASN A 12 18.36 -0.56 9.25
C ASN A 12 18.99 -0.28 10.63
N LYS A 13 18.53 -1.01 11.63
CA LYS A 13 19.10 -0.99 12.99
C LYS A 13 19.14 -2.40 13.56
N PRO A 14 20.12 -2.72 14.40
CA PRO A 14 20.08 -3.92 15.20
C PRO A 14 18.78 -3.99 16.02
N ILE A 15 18.22 -5.18 16.12
CA ILE A 15 16.94 -5.36 16.85
C ILE A 15 17.09 -4.98 18.34
N LEU A 16 18.28 -5.03 18.88
CA LEU A 16 18.60 -4.57 20.23
C LEU A 16 18.33 -3.06 20.41
N ASP A 17 18.70 -2.24 19.43
CA ASP A 17 18.45 -0.80 19.43
C ASP A 17 16.94 -0.52 19.32
N VAL A 18 16.24 -1.32 18.53
CA VAL A 18 14.77 -1.25 18.41
C VAL A 18 14.11 -1.57 19.75
N LEU A 19 14.60 -2.59 20.47
CA LEU A 19 14.10 -2.96 21.80
C LEU A 19 14.34 -1.87 22.83
N TYR A 20 15.51 -1.25 22.85
CA TYR A 20 15.78 -0.13 23.77
C TYR A 20 14.89 1.08 23.48
N ARG A 21 14.66 1.37 22.20
CA ARG A 21 13.75 2.45 21.81
C ARG A 21 12.30 2.13 22.20
N LEU A 22 11.89 0.86 22.04
CA LEU A 22 10.59 0.38 22.51
C LEU A 22 10.46 0.52 24.03
N GLN A 23 11.46 0.09 24.79
CA GLN A 23 11.47 0.20 26.24
C GLN A 23 11.29 1.66 26.72
N LEU A 24 11.96 2.60 26.07
CA LEU A 24 11.84 4.03 26.38
C LEU A 24 10.45 4.61 26.03
N ALA A 25 9.77 4.04 25.02
CA ALA A 25 8.43 4.49 24.61
C ALA A 25 7.30 3.93 25.48
N LEU A 26 7.55 2.86 26.23
CA LEU A 26 6.56 2.20 27.07
C LEU A 26 6.39 2.90 28.43
N THR A 27 5.18 3.36 28.72
CA THR A 27 4.81 3.97 30.00
C THR A 27 4.21 2.98 31.00
N ASN A 28 3.90 1.75 30.54
CA ASN A 28 3.21 0.72 31.31
C ASN A 28 4.14 -0.23 32.07
N GLY A 29 5.48 -0.04 31.97
CA GLY A 29 6.49 -0.86 32.64
C GLY A 29 6.68 -2.27 32.05
N LYS A 30 6.00 -2.62 30.96
CA LYS A 30 6.28 -3.84 30.20
C LYS A 30 7.66 -3.73 29.56
N LEU A 31 8.32 -4.83 29.26
CA LEU A 31 9.69 -4.84 28.74
C LEU A 31 10.70 -4.20 29.73
N LYS A 32 10.67 -4.68 30.97
CA LYS A 32 11.53 -4.15 32.06
C LYS A 32 13.01 -4.44 31.83
N ASP A 33 13.33 -5.68 31.48
CA ASP A 33 14.69 -6.14 31.30
C ASP A 33 14.99 -6.58 29.89
N ILE A 34 16.11 -6.13 29.34
CA ILE A 34 16.67 -6.54 28.05
C ILE A 34 18.09 -7.02 28.31
N LYS A 35 18.36 -8.30 28.10
CA LYS A 35 19.70 -8.90 28.21
C LYS A 35 20.31 -9.07 26.84
N PRO A 36 21.34 -8.29 26.47
CA PRO A 36 22.05 -8.44 25.22
C PRO A 36 22.59 -9.86 25.01
N PRO A 37 22.78 -10.31 23.78
CA PRO A 37 23.40 -11.60 23.51
C PRO A 37 24.85 -11.60 23.99
N SER A 38 25.33 -12.71 24.55
CA SER A 38 26.71 -12.90 24.96
C SER A 38 27.30 -14.16 24.34
N GLY A 39 28.60 -14.18 24.08
CA GLY A 39 29.33 -15.39 23.67
C GLY A 39 28.84 -16.03 22.38
N GLY A 40 28.38 -15.25 21.38
CA GLY A 40 27.88 -15.79 20.11
C GLY A 40 26.42 -16.30 20.18
N ALA A 41 25.68 -15.94 21.22
CA ALA A 41 24.26 -16.29 21.36
C ALA A 41 23.42 -15.66 20.25
N THR A 42 22.47 -16.43 19.72
CA THR A 42 21.54 -16.04 18.63
C THR A 42 20.22 -15.50 19.14
N ASN A 43 20.14 -15.13 20.42
CA ASN A 43 18.93 -14.61 21.03
C ASN A 43 19.23 -13.44 21.96
N ILE A 44 18.32 -12.46 21.97
CA ILE A 44 18.20 -11.45 23.03
C ILE A 44 17.16 -11.96 24.01
N VAL A 45 17.43 -11.92 25.31
CA VAL A 45 16.47 -12.36 26.34
C VAL A 45 15.81 -11.13 26.94
N VAL A 46 14.47 -11.13 26.97
CA VAL A 46 13.68 -9.98 27.45
C VAL A 46 12.56 -10.44 28.38
N THR A 47 12.03 -9.52 29.19
CA THR A 47 10.77 -9.77 29.90
C THR A 47 9.63 -9.97 28.93
N CYS A 48 8.75 -10.93 29.23
CA CYS A 48 7.65 -11.29 28.34
C CYS A 48 6.44 -10.36 28.55
N PRO A 49 5.93 -9.68 27.53
CA PRO A 49 4.75 -8.84 27.68
C PRO A 49 3.43 -9.62 27.74
N HIS A 50 3.45 -10.94 27.57
CA HIS A 50 2.27 -11.79 27.50
C HIS A 50 1.84 -12.40 28.85
N HIS A 51 2.75 -12.50 29.82
CA HIS A 51 2.42 -12.94 31.17
C HIS A 51 2.98 -11.99 32.21
N ASP A 52 2.38 -11.99 33.40
CA ASP A 52 2.72 -11.10 34.52
C ASP A 52 2.83 -9.61 34.13
N ASP A 53 2.13 -9.20 33.06
CA ASP A 53 2.20 -7.84 32.49
C ASP A 53 3.63 -7.37 32.23
N GLY A 54 4.54 -8.27 31.86
CA GLY A 54 5.95 -7.95 31.62
C GLY A 54 6.73 -7.62 32.88
N ARG A 55 6.25 -7.97 34.08
CA ARG A 55 6.85 -7.68 35.39
C ARG A 55 7.55 -8.86 36.02
N GLU A 56 7.75 -9.93 35.24
CA GLU A 56 8.50 -11.10 35.73
C GLU A 56 9.89 -10.71 36.28
N SER A 57 10.33 -11.38 37.33
CA SER A 57 11.63 -11.11 37.98
C SER A 57 12.83 -11.65 37.19
N THR A 58 12.58 -12.65 36.33
CA THR A 58 13.59 -13.29 35.48
C THR A 58 13.11 -13.32 34.04
N PRO A 59 13.76 -12.59 33.14
CA PRO A 59 13.37 -12.59 31.72
C PRO A 59 13.38 -13.98 31.12
N ALA A 60 12.26 -14.38 30.47
CA ALA A 60 12.08 -15.73 29.90
C ALA A 60 11.66 -15.73 28.42
N CYS A 61 11.55 -14.56 27.79
CA CYS A 61 11.21 -14.43 26.40
C CYS A 61 12.46 -14.22 25.55
N ASN A 62 12.68 -15.09 24.57
CA ASN A 62 13.79 -15.00 23.64
C ASN A 62 13.35 -14.34 22.34
N ILE A 63 14.17 -13.42 21.84
CA ILE A 63 14.01 -12.81 20.51
C ILE A 63 15.19 -13.27 19.64
N TYR A 64 14.88 -13.98 18.57
CA TYR A 64 15.88 -14.59 17.70
C TYR A 64 16.56 -13.55 16.81
N ILE A 65 17.92 -13.57 16.80
CA ILE A 65 18.77 -12.68 16.00
C ILE A 65 19.79 -13.44 15.14
N GLY A 66 19.63 -14.76 15.02
CA GLY A 66 20.50 -15.59 14.19
C GLY A 66 20.31 -15.34 12.68
N GLU A 67 21.39 -15.65 11.95
CA GLU A 67 21.40 -15.52 10.48
C GLU A 67 21.40 -16.91 9.78
N ASP A 68 21.17 -17.98 10.54
CA ASP A 68 21.23 -19.38 10.04
C ASP A 68 19.93 -19.84 9.39
N GLY A 69 18.94 -18.96 9.25
CA GLY A 69 17.67 -19.23 8.55
C GLY A 69 16.71 -20.16 9.29
N LYS A 70 17.03 -20.62 10.51
CA LYS A 70 16.17 -21.54 11.27
C LYS A 70 14.84 -20.88 11.68
N LEU A 71 14.89 -19.60 12.05
CA LEU A 71 13.72 -18.80 12.41
C LEU A 71 13.81 -17.42 11.74
N PRO A 72 12.67 -16.74 11.51
CA PRO A 72 12.69 -15.35 11.06
C PRO A 72 13.41 -14.45 12.06
N TYR A 73 14.24 -13.52 11.60
CA TYR A 73 14.91 -12.53 12.44
C TYR A 73 13.86 -11.70 13.20
N GLY A 74 14.02 -11.62 14.53
CA GLY A 74 13.04 -10.98 15.41
C GLY A 74 11.90 -11.90 15.88
N TYR A 75 11.90 -13.18 15.51
CA TYR A 75 10.91 -14.14 16.03
C TYR A 75 11.05 -14.28 17.54
N PHE A 76 9.94 -14.14 18.28
CA PHE A 76 9.96 -14.29 19.72
C PHE A 76 9.36 -15.62 20.18
N ASN A 77 9.87 -16.14 21.29
CA ASN A 77 9.34 -17.30 21.98
C ASN A 77 9.56 -17.18 23.48
N CYS A 78 8.49 -17.25 24.25
CA CYS A 78 8.54 -17.28 25.70
C CYS A 78 8.47 -18.73 26.22
N PHE A 79 9.44 -19.14 27.01
CA PHE A 79 9.49 -20.51 27.55
C PHE A 79 8.57 -20.72 28.78
N VAL A 80 8.04 -19.66 29.39
CA VAL A 80 7.16 -19.74 30.53
C VAL A 80 5.69 -19.86 30.09
N CYS A 81 5.20 -18.93 29.25
CA CYS A 81 3.80 -18.94 28.82
C CYS A 81 3.55 -19.63 27.47
N GLY A 82 4.61 -20.01 26.74
CA GLY A 82 4.52 -20.64 25.44
C GLY A 82 4.15 -19.70 24.28
N GLU A 83 3.92 -18.40 24.53
CA GLU A 83 3.62 -17.42 23.51
C GLU A 83 4.80 -17.19 22.57
N ARG A 84 4.50 -17.12 21.28
CA ARG A 84 5.50 -17.00 20.22
C ARG A 84 4.91 -16.32 18.97
N GLY A 85 5.78 -15.78 18.14
CA GLY A 85 5.33 -15.15 16.90
C GLY A 85 6.29 -14.13 16.32
N SER A 86 5.77 -13.27 15.44
CA SER A 86 6.51 -12.19 14.81
C SER A 86 6.90 -11.10 15.79
N PHE A 87 7.95 -10.33 15.46
CA PHE A 87 8.34 -9.16 16.26
C PHE A 87 7.21 -8.14 16.35
N LEU A 88 6.40 -8.03 15.32
CA LEU A 88 5.24 -7.14 15.30
C LEU A 88 4.21 -7.51 16.37
N LYS A 89 3.89 -8.81 16.50
CA LYS A 89 3.02 -9.34 17.56
C LYS A 89 3.59 -9.03 18.96
N PHE A 90 4.92 -9.15 19.14
CA PHE A 90 5.60 -8.80 20.38
C PHE A 90 5.43 -7.32 20.74
N VAL A 91 5.72 -6.42 19.79
CA VAL A 91 5.57 -4.97 19.98
C VAL A 91 4.12 -4.57 20.25
N ALA A 92 3.16 -5.16 19.51
CA ALA A 92 1.74 -4.93 19.74
C ALA A 92 1.33 -5.27 21.19
N LYS A 93 1.84 -6.38 21.71
CA LYS A 93 1.56 -6.77 23.10
C LYS A 93 2.26 -5.89 24.14
N CYS A 94 3.45 -5.37 23.84
CA CYS A 94 4.09 -4.38 24.70
C CYS A 94 3.25 -3.12 24.89
N PHE A 95 2.58 -2.67 23.85
CA PHE A 95 1.67 -1.51 23.88
C PHE A 95 0.22 -1.85 24.26
N ASP A 96 -0.15 -3.12 24.44
CA ASP A 96 -1.54 -3.60 24.58
C ASP A 96 -2.46 -3.13 23.44
N THR A 97 -1.99 -3.28 22.21
CA THR A 97 -2.66 -2.74 21.03
C THR A 97 -2.63 -3.73 19.85
N SER A 98 -3.11 -3.30 18.69
CA SER A 98 -3.10 -4.10 17.47
C SER A 98 -1.72 -4.10 16.78
N GLU A 99 -1.45 -5.15 15.97
CA GLU A 99 -0.25 -5.20 15.12
C GLU A 99 -0.19 -4.04 14.12
N ALA A 100 -1.33 -3.51 13.70
CA ALA A 100 -1.38 -2.32 12.84
C ALA A 100 -0.82 -1.07 13.54
N TYR A 101 -1.16 -0.87 14.81
CA TYR A 101 -0.58 0.21 15.61
C TYR A 101 0.93 0.00 15.82
N ALA A 102 1.34 -1.22 16.18
CA ALA A 102 2.75 -1.55 16.37
C ALA A 102 3.59 -1.28 15.13
N LYS A 103 3.05 -1.64 13.95
CA LYS A 103 3.66 -1.34 12.67
C LYS A 103 3.82 0.17 12.45
N ASN A 104 2.75 0.94 12.65
CA ASN A 104 2.79 2.39 12.49
C ASN A 104 3.79 3.04 13.45
N TRP A 105 3.86 2.55 14.69
CA TRP A 105 4.83 3.03 15.67
C TRP A 105 6.28 2.75 15.22
N LEU A 106 6.58 1.53 14.78
CA LEU A 106 7.91 1.15 14.30
C LEU A 106 8.31 1.98 13.09
N VAL A 107 7.44 2.12 12.11
CA VAL A 107 7.68 2.90 10.89
C VAL A 107 7.96 4.37 11.23
N LYS A 108 7.13 5.01 12.06
CA LYS A 108 7.33 6.41 12.46
C LYS A 108 8.59 6.62 13.31
N THR A 109 8.87 5.68 14.21
CA THR A 109 10.01 5.83 15.14
C THR A 109 11.34 5.71 14.43
N PHE A 110 11.40 4.91 13.36
CA PHE A 110 12.62 4.64 12.60
C PHE A 110 12.56 5.20 11.17
N GLU A 111 11.73 6.22 10.91
CA GLU A 111 11.50 6.79 9.57
C GLU A 111 12.80 7.18 8.84
N GLY A 112 13.78 7.78 9.53
CA GLY A 112 15.09 8.11 8.98
C GLY A 112 16.06 6.93 8.81
N GLU A 113 15.68 5.73 9.23
CA GLU A 113 16.49 4.51 9.29
C GLU A 113 15.83 3.35 8.54
N LEU A 114 14.74 3.64 7.82
CA LEU A 114 14.08 2.68 6.96
C LEU A 114 14.87 2.54 5.66
N ILE A 115 15.29 1.32 5.37
CA ILE A 115 15.63 0.94 4.00
C ILE A 115 14.32 0.43 3.40
N GLU A 116 13.81 1.11 2.37
CA GLU A 116 12.82 0.46 1.52
C GLU A 116 13.43 -0.83 1.01
N GLN A 117 12.74 -1.94 1.19
CA GLN A 117 13.00 -3.08 0.36
C GLN A 117 12.66 -2.67 -1.08
N GLN A 118 13.60 -2.03 -1.79
CA GLN A 118 13.72 -2.41 -3.18
C GLN A 118 13.77 -3.93 -3.11
N VAL A 119 12.78 -4.57 -3.71
CA VAL A 119 12.81 -6.00 -3.92
C VAL A 119 14.05 -6.26 -4.77
N PHE A 120 15.22 -6.35 -4.11
CA PHE A 120 16.31 -7.14 -4.66
C PHE A 120 15.76 -8.55 -4.59
N LEU A 121 15.20 -8.98 -5.71
CA LEU A 121 15.15 -10.37 -6.08
C LEU A 121 16.62 -10.83 -6.10
N ASP A 122 17.18 -11.16 -4.93
CA ASP A 122 18.23 -12.17 -4.80
C ASP A 122 17.56 -13.53 -4.97
N ASP A 123 16.89 -13.69 -6.09
CA ASP A 123 16.83 -14.94 -6.77
C ASP A 123 17.95 -14.87 -7.80
N GLU A 124 18.89 -15.82 -7.68
CA GLU A 124 19.84 -16.16 -8.71
C GLU A 124 19.27 -15.83 -10.08
N ILE A 125 20.10 -15.13 -10.89
CA ILE A 125 19.85 -14.93 -12.30
C ILE A 125 19.70 -16.31 -12.94
N GLN A 126 18.57 -16.94 -12.74
CA GLN A 126 17.99 -17.80 -13.73
C GLN A 126 17.42 -16.85 -14.78
N ILE A 127 18.23 -16.63 -15.83
CA ILE A 127 17.73 -16.22 -17.13
C ILE A 127 16.75 -17.31 -17.58
N GLY A 128 15.59 -17.29 -16.97
CA GLY A 128 14.47 -18.19 -17.14
C GLY A 128 13.24 -17.34 -17.27
N LYS A 129 12.95 -16.90 -18.54
CA LYS A 129 11.63 -16.58 -19.03
C LYS A 129 10.72 -15.98 -17.95
N HIS A 130 10.63 -14.63 -17.88
CA HIS A 130 9.44 -14.00 -17.37
C HIS A 130 8.25 -14.84 -17.87
N LYS A 131 7.58 -15.56 -16.98
CA LYS A 131 6.21 -15.98 -17.25
C LYS A 131 5.46 -14.68 -17.41
N VAL A 132 5.32 -14.24 -18.65
CA VAL A 132 4.33 -13.24 -19.03
C VAL A 132 3.04 -13.79 -18.46
N ALA A 133 2.57 -13.21 -17.34
CA ALA A 133 1.26 -13.53 -16.82
C ALA A 133 0.33 -13.30 -18.00
N LYS A 134 -0.23 -14.39 -18.51
CA LYS A 134 -1.16 -14.30 -19.65
C LYS A 134 -2.31 -13.46 -19.15
N THR A 135 -2.41 -12.21 -19.57
CA THR A 135 -3.56 -11.36 -19.31
C THR A 135 -4.77 -12.11 -19.85
N LYS A 136 -5.50 -12.74 -18.94
CA LYS A 136 -6.72 -13.48 -19.29
C LYS A 136 -7.75 -12.43 -19.64
N LYS A 137 -8.11 -12.33 -20.93
CA LYS A 137 -9.21 -11.47 -21.35
C LYS A 137 -10.50 -12.05 -20.78
N LEU A 138 -11.27 -11.20 -20.12
CA LEU A 138 -12.59 -11.52 -19.62
C LEU A 138 -13.63 -11.13 -20.66
N ASP A 139 -14.71 -11.88 -20.75
CA ASP A 139 -15.86 -11.49 -21.57
C ASP A 139 -16.57 -10.30 -20.88
N PRO A 140 -16.69 -9.12 -21.54
CA PRO A 140 -17.41 -7.99 -20.98
C PRO A 140 -18.86 -8.29 -20.60
N ALA A 141 -19.52 -9.28 -21.19
CA ALA A 141 -20.86 -9.72 -20.84
C ALA A 141 -20.99 -10.19 -19.38
N VAL A 142 -19.89 -10.55 -18.72
CA VAL A 142 -19.88 -10.86 -17.28
C VAL A 142 -20.40 -9.69 -16.42
N LEU A 143 -20.27 -8.46 -16.90
CA LEU A 143 -20.74 -7.26 -16.18
C LEU A 143 -22.26 -7.15 -16.15
N ASP A 144 -22.97 -7.79 -17.06
CA ASP A 144 -24.43 -7.75 -17.14
C ASP A 144 -25.11 -8.51 -16.00
N SER A 145 -24.34 -9.37 -15.31
CA SER A 145 -24.81 -10.09 -14.11
C SER A 145 -24.87 -9.23 -12.85
N TYR A 146 -24.36 -8.00 -12.91
CA TYR A 146 -24.27 -7.08 -11.77
C TYR A 146 -25.17 -5.86 -11.96
N GLN A 147 -25.58 -5.24 -10.85
CA GLN A 147 -26.36 -4.02 -10.91
C GLN A 147 -25.51 -2.83 -11.39
N THR A 148 -26.08 -1.97 -12.19
CA THR A 148 -25.43 -0.76 -12.74
C THR A 148 -25.28 0.36 -11.70
N TRP A 149 -26.02 0.27 -10.58
CA TRP A 149 -26.05 1.33 -9.58
C TRP A 149 -26.32 0.81 -8.15
N SER A 150 -25.82 1.55 -7.18
CA SER A 150 -26.11 1.41 -5.76
C SER A 150 -26.14 2.80 -5.09
N PRO A 151 -27.02 3.07 -4.11
CA PRO A 151 -27.01 4.33 -3.34
C PRO A 151 -25.66 4.65 -2.72
N TYR A 152 -24.85 3.64 -2.40
CA TYR A 152 -23.49 3.82 -1.90
C TYR A 152 -22.59 4.60 -2.87
N LEU A 153 -22.76 4.42 -4.18
CA LEU A 153 -21.98 5.15 -5.19
C LEU A 153 -22.31 6.66 -5.13
N GLY A 154 -23.58 7.02 -4.93
CA GLY A 154 -23.98 8.42 -4.69
C GLY A 154 -23.40 8.99 -3.39
N GLN A 155 -23.36 8.21 -2.31
CA GLN A 155 -22.68 8.61 -1.07
C GLN A 155 -21.18 8.87 -1.28
N ARG A 156 -20.58 8.20 -2.27
CA ARG A 156 -19.19 8.42 -2.72
C ARG A 156 -19.06 9.54 -3.76
N LYS A 157 -20.08 10.40 -3.91
CA LYS A 157 -20.13 11.56 -4.81
C LYS A 157 -20.07 11.19 -6.32
N LEU A 158 -20.41 9.97 -6.69
CA LEU A 158 -20.41 9.54 -8.08
C LEU A 158 -21.81 9.65 -8.68
N SER A 159 -21.91 10.16 -9.90
CA SER A 159 -23.13 10.17 -10.70
C SER A 159 -23.37 8.82 -11.39
N ARG A 160 -24.62 8.61 -11.85
CA ARG A 160 -24.95 7.45 -12.68
C ARG A 160 -24.18 7.47 -14.01
N ASP A 161 -24.00 8.66 -14.57
CA ASP A 161 -23.34 8.86 -15.86
C ASP A 161 -21.87 8.45 -15.81
N ILE A 162 -21.13 8.83 -14.79
CA ILE A 162 -19.74 8.40 -14.59
C ILE A 162 -19.67 6.89 -14.32
N CYS A 163 -20.58 6.36 -13.49
CA CYS A 163 -20.60 4.92 -13.23
C CYS A 163 -20.90 4.11 -14.52
N GLU A 164 -21.78 4.57 -15.38
CA GLU A 164 -22.07 3.89 -16.64
C GLU A 164 -20.95 4.08 -17.66
N LEU A 165 -20.35 5.26 -17.75
CA LEU A 165 -19.21 5.55 -18.62
C LEU A 165 -18.07 4.57 -18.40
N PHE A 166 -17.72 4.32 -17.12
CA PHE A 166 -16.64 3.42 -16.73
C PHE A 166 -17.14 2.02 -16.37
N LYS A 167 -18.42 1.72 -16.62
CA LYS A 167 -19.06 0.43 -16.37
C LYS A 167 -18.87 -0.08 -14.94
N VAL A 168 -18.85 0.85 -13.97
CA VAL A 168 -18.84 0.50 -12.55
C VAL A 168 -20.10 -0.29 -12.23
N ARG A 169 -19.95 -1.37 -11.46
CA ARG A 169 -21.06 -2.27 -11.13
C ARG A 169 -21.14 -2.49 -9.62
N TYR A 170 -22.28 -3.00 -9.19
CA TYR A 170 -22.52 -3.36 -7.80
C TYR A 170 -23.02 -4.79 -7.69
N ASP A 171 -22.39 -5.57 -6.80
CA ASP A 171 -22.81 -6.91 -6.43
C ASP A 171 -23.64 -6.85 -5.14
N PRO A 172 -24.98 -7.00 -5.19
CA PRO A 172 -25.81 -6.92 -4.00
C PRO A 172 -25.66 -8.14 -3.09
N LYS A 173 -25.24 -9.28 -3.63
CA LYS A 173 -25.05 -10.52 -2.85
C LYS A 173 -23.87 -10.40 -1.90
N TYR A 174 -22.76 -9.88 -2.39
CA TYR A 174 -21.53 -9.72 -1.59
C TYR A 174 -21.32 -8.29 -1.10
N ARG A 175 -22.25 -7.37 -1.41
CA ARG A 175 -22.21 -5.95 -1.03
C ARG A 175 -20.88 -5.29 -1.45
N GLN A 176 -20.54 -5.43 -2.73
CA GLN A 176 -19.26 -5.00 -3.28
C GLN A 176 -19.46 -4.10 -4.50
N VAL A 177 -18.67 -3.03 -4.58
CA VAL A 177 -18.51 -2.25 -5.82
C VAL A 177 -17.45 -2.91 -6.68
N ILE A 178 -17.72 -3.04 -7.97
CA ILE A 178 -16.86 -3.65 -8.97
C ILE A 178 -16.34 -2.56 -9.90
N PHE A 179 -15.04 -2.53 -10.12
CA PHE A 179 -14.34 -1.58 -10.99
C PHE A 179 -13.75 -2.34 -12.19
N PRO A 180 -14.45 -2.42 -13.33
CA PRO A 180 -13.92 -3.10 -14.51
C PRO A 180 -12.64 -2.40 -14.99
N ALA A 181 -11.56 -3.13 -15.07
CA ALA A 181 -10.26 -2.61 -15.46
C ALA A 181 -9.82 -3.20 -16.80
N TYR A 182 -9.46 -2.31 -17.73
CA TYR A 182 -9.13 -2.62 -19.10
C TYR A 182 -7.63 -2.44 -19.35
N ASP A 183 -7.06 -3.26 -20.21
CA ASP A 183 -5.71 -3.03 -20.72
C ASP A 183 -5.70 -1.83 -21.72
N ILE A 184 -4.51 -1.35 -22.09
CA ILE A 184 -4.38 -0.23 -23.04
C ILE A 184 -4.94 -0.50 -24.45
N LYS A 185 -5.36 -1.74 -24.73
CA LYS A 185 -6.03 -2.15 -25.98
C LYS A 185 -7.54 -2.21 -25.83
N GLY A 186 -8.08 -1.88 -24.65
CA GLY A 186 -9.51 -1.90 -24.35
C GLY A 186 -10.08 -3.30 -24.06
N ASN A 187 -9.26 -4.31 -23.76
CA ASN A 187 -9.76 -5.60 -23.31
C ASN A 187 -10.00 -5.58 -21.80
N LEU A 188 -11.14 -6.07 -21.34
CA LEU A 188 -11.41 -6.29 -19.91
C LEU A 188 -10.46 -7.38 -19.40
N VAL A 189 -9.62 -7.05 -18.43
CA VAL A 189 -8.58 -7.97 -17.90
C VAL A 189 -8.73 -8.25 -16.41
N MET A 190 -9.40 -7.37 -15.67
CA MET A 190 -9.56 -7.51 -14.23
C MET A 190 -10.85 -6.84 -13.75
N MET A 191 -11.44 -7.35 -12.68
CA MET A 191 -12.60 -6.77 -12.02
C MET A 191 -12.33 -6.60 -10.51
N PRO A 192 -11.53 -5.61 -10.10
CA PRO A 192 -11.32 -5.29 -8.70
C PRO A 192 -12.65 -5.07 -7.98
N LYS A 193 -12.79 -5.61 -6.78
CA LYS A 193 -14.00 -5.50 -5.97
C LYS A 193 -13.70 -4.84 -4.64
N ARG A 194 -14.59 -3.98 -4.18
CA ARG A 194 -14.45 -3.35 -2.86
C ARG A 194 -15.70 -3.56 -2.05
N SER A 195 -15.54 -4.14 -0.86
CA SER A 195 -16.63 -4.25 0.13
C SER A 195 -17.07 -2.86 0.60
N ILE A 196 -18.37 -2.63 0.65
CA ILE A 196 -18.92 -1.39 1.21
C ILE A 196 -18.96 -1.42 2.73
N ASP A 197 -18.92 -2.60 3.34
CA ASP A 197 -19.02 -2.79 4.79
C ASP A 197 -17.65 -2.69 5.47
N THR A 198 -16.63 -3.38 4.93
CA THR A 198 -15.30 -3.49 5.55
C THR A 198 -14.25 -2.60 4.87
N LYS A 199 -14.57 -1.97 3.73
CA LYS A 199 -13.64 -1.24 2.86
C LYS A 199 -12.51 -2.11 2.29
N THR A 200 -12.58 -3.44 2.46
CA THR A 200 -11.58 -4.36 1.93
C THR A 200 -11.60 -4.38 0.41
N PHE A 201 -10.43 -4.36 -0.18
CA PHE A 201 -10.22 -4.43 -1.62
C PHE A 201 -9.80 -5.85 -2.01
N TYR A 202 -10.48 -6.43 -3.00
CA TYR A 202 -10.20 -7.76 -3.54
C TYR A 202 -9.65 -7.61 -4.95
N LEU A 203 -8.40 -8.01 -5.13
CA LEU A 203 -7.69 -8.02 -6.41
C LEU A 203 -7.37 -9.47 -6.79
N ASP A 204 -7.42 -9.76 -8.08
CA ASP A 204 -6.92 -11.03 -8.60
C ASP A 204 -5.37 -11.01 -8.54
N LYS A 205 -4.79 -11.95 -7.79
CA LYS A 205 -3.34 -12.03 -7.56
C LYS A 205 -2.57 -12.57 -8.77
N GLU A 206 -3.26 -13.25 -9.68
CA GLU A 206 -2.63 -13.87 -10.85
C GLU A 206 -2.62 -12.96 -12.09
N VAL A 207 -3.19 -11.76 -11.98
CA VAL A 207 -3.31 -10.81 -13.07
C VAL A 207 -2.49 -9.56 -12.77
N GLU A 208 -1.68 -9.13 -13.73
CA GLU A 208 -1.00 -7.84 -13.63
C GLU A 208 -2.03 -6.70 -13.67
N LYS A 209 -1.94 -5.81 -12.69
CA LYS A 209 -2.88 -4.69 -12.56
C LYS A 209 -2.67 -3.69 -13.71
N PRO A 210 -3.69 -3.43 -14.54
CA PRO A 210 -3.60 -2.31 -15.48
C PRO A 210 -3.67 -0.97 -14.75
N VAL A 211 -3.28 0.11 -15.42
CA VAL A 211 -3.61 1.46 -14.96
C VAL A 211 -5.09 1.71 -15.26
N TYR A 212 -5.89 1.89 -14.22
CA TYR A 212 -7.34 2.06 -14.32
C TYR A 212 -7.70 3.32 -15.09
N CYS A 213 -8.65 3.25 -16.01
CA CYS A 213 -9.10 4.30 -16.94
C CYS A 213 -8.05 4.82 -17.95
N LEU A 214 -6.85 4.24 -18.02
CA LEU A 214 -5.85 4.65 -19.00
C LEU A 214 -6.28 4.33 -20.43
N ASP A 215 -6.96 3.22 -20.64
CA ASP A 215 -7.56 2.84 -21.93
C ASP A 215 -8.50 3.92 -22.48
N TYR A 216 -9.33 4.50 -21.61
CA TYR A 216 -10.24 5.59 -21.97
C TYR A 216 -9.48 6.90 -22.26
N ILE A 217 -8.46 7.22 -21.49
CA ILE A 217 -7.55 8.34 -21.73
C ILE A 217 -6.91 8.22 -23.12
N MET A 218 -6.37 7.05 -23.44
CA MET A 218 -5.72 6.79 -24.73
C MET A 218 -6.70 6.82 -25.89
N LYS A 219 -7.87 6.21 -25.74
CA LYS A 219 -8.93 6.20 -26.77
C LYS A 219 -9.38 7.61 -27.16
N ASN A 220 -9.43 8.53 -26.19
CA ASN A 220 -9.82 9.92 -26.40
C ASN A 220 -8.64 10.88 -26.58
N ASN A 221 -7.42 10.37 -26.64
CA ASN A 221 -6.18 11.11 -26.85
C ASN A 221 -5.95 12.27 -25.87
N PHE A 222 -6.28 12.09 -24.59
CA PHE A 222 -5.98 13.08 -23.56
C PHE A 222 -4.48 13.12 -23.29
N GLN A 223 -3.89 14.31 -23.45
CA GLN A 223 -2.43 14.52 -23.25
C GLN A 223 -2.07 14.82 -21.80
N THR A 224 -3.05 15.11 -20.97
CA THR A 224 -2.90 15.47 -19.58
C THR A 224 -3.88 14.66 -18.73
N ALA A 225 -3.39 14.13 -17.60
CA ALA A 225 -4.25 13.40 -16.66
C ALA A 225 -3.81 13.60 -15.20
N LEU A 226 -4.73 13.39 -14.29
CA LEU A 226 -4.42 13.15 -12.88
C LEU A 226 -4.09 11.66 -12.70
N ILE A 227 -3.23 11.34 -11.75
CA ILE A 227 -3.00 9.96 -11.31
C ILE A 227 -3.26 9.85 -9.80
N THR A 228 -4.03 8.84 -9.39
CA THR A 228 -4.45 8.60 -8.01
C THR A 228 -4.13 7.17 -7.58
N GLU A 229 -4.25 6.87 -6.30
CA GLU A 229 -4.05 5.51 -5.79
C GLU A 229 -5.30 4.65 -6.00
N GLY A 230 -6.47 5.16 -5.66
CA GLY A 230 -7.73 4.44 -5.59
C GLY A 230 -8.68 4.70 -6.75
N PRO A 231 -9.54 3.72 -7.10
CA PRO A 231 -10.51 3.91 -8.19
C PRO A 231 -11.61 4.90 -7.85
N PHE A 232 -11.96 5.11 -6.57
CA PHE A 232 -12.93 6.14 -6.20
C PHE A 232 -12.39 7.54 -6.45
N ASP A 233 -11.11 7.78 -6.12
CA ASP A 233 -10.43 9.05 -6.39
C ASP A 233 -10.34 9.31 -7.88
N CYS A 234 -10.02 8.28 -8.66
CA CYS A 234 -10.01 8.34 -10.10
C CYS A 234 -11.38 8.76 -10.65
N LEU A 235 -12.45 8.10 -10.24
CA LEU A 235 -13.80 8.40 -10.71
C LEU A 235 -14.28 9.78 -10.23
N THR A 236 -13.86 10.23 -9.04
CA THR A 236 -14.14 11.60 -8.56
C THR A 236 -13.43 12.64 -9.44
N GLY A 237 -12.22 12.37 -9.89
CA GLY A 237 -11.55 13.23 -10.87
C GLY A 237 -12.35 13.37 -12.16
N TRP A 238 -12.86 12.27 -12.69
CA TRP A 238 -13.76 12.28 -13.86
C TRP A 238 -15.08 13.01 -13.59
N GLU A 239 -15.68 12.83 -12.40
CA GLU A 239 -16.89 13.56 -12.01
C GLU A 239 -16.67 15.08 -12.04
N TYR A 240 -15.47 15.53 -11.70
CA TYR A 240 -15.07 16.94 -11.72
C TYR A 240 -14.59 17.44 -13.09
N GLY A 241 -14.56 16.55 -14.11
CA GLY A 241 -14.18 16.89 -15.48
C GLY A 241 -12.69 16.79 -15.78
N TYR A 242 -11.90 16.13 -14.92
CA TYR A 242 -10.48 15.90 -15.13
C TYR A 242 -10.22 14.48 -15.62
N PRO A 243 -9.53 14.26 -16.75
CA PRO A 243 -9.02 12.96 -17.12
C PRO A 243 -8.16 12.41 -15.98
N THR A 244 -8.54 11.24 -15.45
CA THR A 244 -7.88 10.69 -14.26
C THR A 244 -7.68 9.18 -14.43
N CYS A 245 -6.55 8.68 -13.96
CA CYS A 245 -6.25 7.25 -13.90
C CYS A 245 -5.82 6.83 -12.48
N ALA A 246 -5.84 5.51 -12.19
CA ALA A 246 -5.44 5.01 -10.87
C ALA A 246 -4.59 3.74 -10.95
N THR A 247 -3.81 3.51 -9.88
CA THR A 247 -2.84 2.40 -9.80
C THR A 247 -3.33 1.19 -9.01
N PHE A 248 -4.47 1.26 -8.33
CA PHE A 248 -4.93 0.23 -7.39
C PHE A 248 -3.90 -0.08 -6.30
N GLY A 249 -3.38 0.94 -5.64
CA GLY A 249 -2.33 0.86 -4.65
C GLY A 249 -0.94 0.95 -5.27
N LYS A 250 0.04 0.22 -4.75
CA LYS A 250 1.45 0.31 -5.18
C LYS A 250 1.60 0.17 -6.72
N ILE A 251 2.36 1.07 -7.30
CA ILE A 251 2.69 1.09 -8.73
C ILE A 251 3.60 -0.09 -9.07
N SER A 252 3.28 -0.82 -10.14
CA SER A 252 4.08 -1.91 -10.68
C SER A 252 4.88 -1.48 -11.92
N ASP A 253 5.93 -2.23 -12.26
CA ASP A 253 6.71 -1.97 -13.49
C ASP A 253 5.84 -2.12 -14.75
N TYR A 254 4.87 -3.02 -14.73
CA TYR A 254 3.89 -3.14 -15.80
C TYR A 254 3.05 -1.86 -15.99
N GLN A 255 2.62 -1.22 -14.89
CA GLN A 255 1.90 0.04 -14.96
C GLN A 255 2.78 1.19 -15.45
N ILE A 256 4.06 1.22 -15.04
CA ILE A 256 5.05 2.18 -15.60
C ILE A 256 5.18 2.00 -17.11
N GLU A 257 5.28 0.75 -17.58
CA GLU A 257 5.34 0.47 -19.02
C GLU A 257 4.09 0.95 -19.76
N GLN A 258 2.88 0.77 -19.19
CA GLN A 258 1.63 1.25 -19.78
C GLN A 258 1.60 2.78 -19.87
N LEU A 259 2.02 3.49 -18.80
CA LEU A 259 2.12 4.95 -18.79
C LEU A 259 3.15 5.45 -19.82
N ASN A 260 4.29 4.79 -19.95
CA ASN A 260 5.31 5.12 -20.94
C ASN A 260 4.82 4.90 -22.39
N LYS A 261 3.90 3.97 -22.61
CA LYS A 261 3.26 3.73 -23.93
C LYS A 261 2.04 4.61 -24.18
N SER A 262 1.59 5.38 -23.19
CA SER A 262 0.41 6.22 -23.33
C SER A 262 0.67 7.49 -24.15
N CYS A 263 -0.41 8.19 -24.49
CA CYS A 263 -0.34 9.52 -25.13
C CYS A 263 -0.10 10.68 -24.16
N LEU A 264 0.06 10.39 -22.84
CA LEU A 264 0.22 11.41 -21.82
C LEU A 264 1.55 12.15 -21.95
N ASN A 265 1.48 13.47 -21.85
CA ASN A 265 2.64 14.38 -21.78
C ASN A 265 2.76 15.03 -20.40
N ILE A 266 1.65 15.18 -19.69
CA ILE A 266 1.60 15.76 -18.33
C ILE A 266 0.78 14.85 -17.42
N ILE A 267 1.35 14.55 -16.26
CA ILE A 267 0.69 13.82 -15.19
C ILE A 267 0.75 14.65 -13.91
N TYR A 268 -0.43 14.97 -13.36
CA TYR A 268 -0.57 15.54 -12.03
C TYR A 268 -0.71 14.42 -11.01
N THR A 269 0.22 14.31 -10.06
CA THR A 269 0.14 13.27 -9.02
C THR A 269 -0.77 13.73 -7.89
N CYS A 270 -1.90 13.04 -7.72
CA CYS A 270 -2.90 13.29 -6.68
C CYS A 270 -3.04 12.06 -5.78
N PHE A 271 -1.92 11.58 -5.23
CA PHE A 271 -1.88 10.47 -4.30
C PHE A 271 -2.31 10.91 -2.89
N ASP A 272 -2.60 9.93 -2.03
CA ASP A 272 -2.95 10.17 -0.64
C ASP A 272 -1.86 11.02 0.04
N ASN A 273 -2.29 11.93 0.95
CA ASN A 273 -1.38 12.82 1.65
C ASN A 273 -0.67 12.07 2.81
N ASP A 274 0.06 11.04 2.45
CA ASP A 274 0.84 10.22 3.37
C ASP A 274 2.22 9.86 2.79
N TYR A 275 2.96 9.05 3.52
CA TYR A 275 4.28 8.58 3.09
C TYR A 275 4.25 7.84 1.74
N TRP A 276 3.22 7.01 1.52
CA TRP A 276 3.11 6.22 0.30
C TRP A 276 2.85 7.06 -0.93
N GLY A 277 2.00 8.09 -0.82
CA GLY A 277 1.74 9.01 -1.91
C GLY A 277 3.02 9.71 -2.39
N LYS A 278 3.89 10.13 -1.44
CA LYS A 278 5.20 10.71 -1.78
C LYS A 278 6.10 9.69 -2.48
N THR A 279 6.19 8.47 -1.95
CA THR A 279 6.97 7.38 -2.55
C THR A 279 6.50 7.04 -3.96
N PHE A 280 5.20 7.04 -4.20
CA PHE A 280 4.65 6.79 -5.54
C PHE A 280 5.01 7.90 -6.51
N THR A 281 4.94 9.17 -6.07
CA THR A 281 5.38 10.32 -6.87
C THR A 281 6.85 10.19 -7.27
N GLU A 282 7.75 9.89 -6.32
CA GLU A 282 9.17 9.69 -6.60
C GLU A 282 9.43 8.49 -7.52
N THR A 283 8.65 7.40 -7.37
CA THR A 283 8.72 6.24 -8.26
C THR A 283 8.36 6.64 -9.69
N LEU A 284 7.29 7.43 -9.89
CA LEU A 284 6.94 7.95 -11.21
C LEU A 284 8.06 8.83 -11.79
N LYS A 285 8.56 9.79 -11.02
CA LYS A 285 9.66 10.68 -11.46
C LYS A 285 10.91 9.91 -11.89
N SER A 286 11.20 8.79 -11.22
CA SER A 286 12.41 8.00 -11.51
C SER A 286 12.27 7.04 -12.69
N LYS A 287 11.04 6.53 -12.96
CA LYS A 287 10.82 5.43 -13.90
C LYS A 287 10.07 5.83 -15.18
N LEU A 288 9.34 6.94 -15.18
CA LEU A 288 8.65 7.39 -16.36
C LEU A 288 9.61 8.01 -17.38
N ASP A 289 9.24 7.90 -18.65
CA ASP A 289 9.91 8.54 -19.76
C ASP A 289 9.97 10.06 -19.54
N LYS A 290 11.13 10.67 -19.79
CA LYS A 290 11.38 12.12 -19.61
C LYS A 290 10.48 13.00 -20.46
N ARG A 291 9.80 12.46 -21.49
CA ARG A 291 8.78 13.18 -22.25
C ARG A 291 7.52 13.50 -21.42
N ILE A 292 7.30 12.77 -20.32
CA ILE A 292 6.14 12.95 -19.45
C ILE A 292 6.52 13.88 -18.31
N LEU A 293 5.97 15.08 -18.32
CA LEU A 293 6.14 16.03 -17.21
C LEU A 293 5.29 15.57 -16.01
N ILE A 294 5.92 15.43 -14.86
CA ILE A 294 5.22 15.10 -13.61
C ILE A 294 5.11 16.35 -12.77
N ILE A 295 3.89 16.72 -12.44
CA ILE A 295 3.56 17.85 -11.59
C ILE A 295 2.97 17.33 -10.29
N GLU A 296 3.63 17.58 -9.19
CA GLU A 296 3.19 17.16 -7.88
C GLU A 296 2.08 18.08 -7.36
N VAL A 297 0.95 17.48 -7.00
CA VAL A 297 -0.19 18.19 -6.42
C VAL A 297 -0.19 17.98 -4.91
N GLN A 298 -0.19 19.07 -4.17
CA GLN A 298 -0.29 19.03 -2.72
C GLN A 298 -1.75 19.20 -2.29
N LEU A 299 -2.28 18.18 -1.63
CA LEU A 299 -3.61 18.26 -1.05
C LEU A 299 -3.66 19.25 0.14
N PRO A 300 -4.76 19.99 0.35
CA PRO A 300 -4.89 20.92 1.45
C PRO A 300 -4.78 20.21 2.81
N ALA A 301 -4.37 20.96 3.83
CA ALA A 301 -4.34 20.45 5.19
C ALA A 301 -5.72 19.91 5.61
N GLY A 302 -5.73 18.70 6.18
CA GLY A 302 -6.95 18.02 6.62
C GLY A 302 -7.67 17.22 5.53
N LYS A 303 -7.22 17.27 4.27
CA LYS A 303 -7.70 16.41 3.18
C LYS A 303 -6.77 15.22 3.01
N LYS A 304 -7.33 14.04 2.92
CA LYS A 304 -6.57 12.80 2.85
C LYS A 304 -6.33 12.38 1.40
N ASP A 305 -7.37 12.41 0.59
CA ASP A 305 -7.40 11.94 -0.78
C ASP A 305 -8.21 12.89 -1.68
N LEU A 306 -8.23 12.62 -2.99
CA LEU A 306 -8.95 13.44 -3.95
C LEU A 306 -10.48 13.42 -3.71
N ASN A 307 -11.03 12.31 -3.24
CA ASN A 307 -12.46 12.18 -2.97
C ASN A 307 -12.94 13.08 -1.80
N ASP A 308 -12.01 13.52 -0.94
CA ASP A 308 -12.31 14.50 0.13
C ASP A 308 -12.52 15.92 -0.40
N LEU A 309 -12.01 16.23 -1.60
CA LEU A 309 -12.08 17.57 -2.18
C LEU A 309 -13.47 17.90 -2.75
N THR A 310 -13.75 19.19 -2.86
CA THR A 310 -14.78 19.70 -3.77
C THR A 310 -14.18 19.98 -5.14
N LYS A 311 -15.03 20.20 -6.16
CA LYS A 311 -14.55 20.55 -7.50
C LYS A 311 -13.76 21.86 -7.46
N GLU A 312 -14.23 22.87 -6.76
CA GLU A 312 -13.58 24.19 -6.65
C GLU A 312 -12.21 24.10 -5.96
N GLU A 313 -12.09 23.23 -4.94
CA GLU A 313 -10.81 22.96 -4.28
C GLU A 313 -9.82 22.32 -5.27
N LEU A 314 -10.27 21.34 -6.04
CA LEU A 314 -9.43 20.68 -7.04
C LEU A 314 -9.02 21.65 -8.16
N ASP A 315 -9.96 22.44 -8.71
CA ASP A 315 -9.68 23.47 -9.73
C ASP A 315 -8.59 24.44 -9.27
N LYS A 316 -8.67 24.90 -8.01
CA LYS A 316 -7.68 25.81 -7.41
C LYS A 316 -6.30 25.17 -7.28
N ILE A 317 -6.25 23.90 -6.85
CA ILE A 317 -5.00 23.19 -6.63
C ILE A 317 -4.30 22.95 -7.98
N ILE A 318 -5.03 22.46 -8.98
CA ILE A 318 -4.48 22.19 -10.32
C ILE A 318 -3.99 23.49 -10.96
N LYS A 319 -4.75 24.59 -10.85
CA LYS A 319 -4.33 25.90 -11.34
C LYS A 319 -3.04 26.38 -10.67
N ASN A 320 -2.92 26.22 -9.37
CA ASN A 320 -1.71 26.60 -8.65
C ASN A 320 -0.51 25.75 -9.07
N ALA A 321 -0.69 24.42 -9.19
CA ALA A 321 0.38 23.51 -9.60
C ALA A 321 0.85 23.74 -11.05
N SER A 322 -0.02 24.26 -11.91
CA SER A 322 0.33 24.57 -13.32
C SER A 322 1.13 25.87 -13.49
N ASN A 323 1.25 26.69 -12.45
CA ASN A 323 1.95 27.97 -12.49
C ASN A 323 3.44 27.87 -12.04
N TYR A 324 3.91 26.68 -11.72
CA TYR A 324 5.31 26.35 -11.40
C TYR A 324 5.92 25.43 -12.47
#